data_e1c69dad89f8d7752553c14a59fea5f6
#
_entry.id   e1c69dad89f8d7752553c14a59fea5f6
#
_cell.length_a   1.000
_cell.length_b   1.000
_cell.length_c   1.000
_cell.angle_alpha   90.00
_cell.angle_beta   90.00
_cell.angle_gamma   90.00
#
_symmetry.space_group_name_H-M   'P 1'
#
loop_
_entity.id
_entity.type
_entity.pdbx_description
1 polymer ?
#
loop_
_entity_poly.entity_id
_entity_poly.type
_entity_poly.pdbx_seq_one_letter_code
_entity_poly.pdbx_strand_id
1 'polypeptide(L)'
;VTSITEHDAWCTIRFSIPQELAPYLVEKGSIAVSGVSLTVTAVSASAESAPWFEVGLIPETLSATNLGQLTVGDTVNLETDALAKYVARLMEMRNVDFHETSVVAQELDSIQEAIEAISVGRAVVVVDDENRENEGDIIFAAEYATEELMGFTIRYTSGVICAPMSHERADSMN
;
A
#
# COMPACT_ATOMS: atom_id res chain seq x y z
N VAL A 1 -0.65 25.86 5.50
CA VAL A 1 0.79 25.83 5.21
C VAL A 1 1.57 26.20 6.46
N THR A 2 2.48 25.35 6.90
CA THR A 2 3.30 25.59 8.11
C THR A 2 4.75 25.96 7.79
N SER A 3 5.29 25.46 6.68
CA SER A 3 6.60 25.89 6.18
C SER A 3 6.71 25.66 4.67
N ILE A 4 7.57 26.46 4.04
CA ILE A 4 7.98 26.33 2.65
C ILE A 4 9.52 26.39 2.66
N THR A 5 10.16 25.38 2.09
CA THR A 5 11.62 25.30 1.99
C THR A 5 11.99 25.20 0.52
N GLU A 6 12.73 26.17 0.01
CA GLU A 6 13.26 26.19 -1.35
C GLU A 6 14.54 25.37 -1.44
N HIS A 7 14.67 24.63 -2.51
CA HIS A 7 15.86 23.90 -2.93
C HIS A 7 16.23 24.33 -4.35
N ASP A 8 17.41 23.98 -4.83
CA ASP A 8 17.93 24.45 -6.14
C ASP A 8 17.00 24.15 -7.32
N ALA A 9 16.27 23.00 -7.29
CA ALA A 9 15.45 22.53 -8.41
C ALA A 9 13.99 22.21 -8.03
N TRP A 10 13.59 22.42 -6.78
CA TRP A 10 12.25 22.07 -6.27
C TRP A 10 12.00 22.77 -4.93
N CYS A 11 10.78 22.71 -4.42
CA CYS A 11 10.50 23.17 -3.06
C CYS A 11 9.74 22.09 -2.26
N THR A 12 9.93 22.10 -0.95
CA THR A 12 9.13 21.32 -0.01
C THR A 12 8.11 22.24 0.65
N ILE A 13 6.84 21.82 0.64
CA ILE A 13 5.79 22.49 1.40
C ILE A 13 5.29 21.54 2.48
N ARG A 14 5.26 22.01 3.73
CA ARG A 14 4.66 21.32 4.87
C ARG A 14 3.28 21.88 5.18
N PHE A 15 2.34 21.00 5.40
CA PHE A 15 0.96 21.31 5.78
C PHE A 15 0.64 20.68 7.12
N SER A 16 -0.01 21.44 8.02
CA SER A 16 -0.72 20.85 9.15
C SER A 16 -2.00 20.19 8.67
N ILE A 17 -2.42 19.14 9.34
CA ILE A 17 -3.67 18.44 9.03
C ILE A 17 -4.51 18.23 10.28
N PRO A 18 -5.84 18.15 10.15
CA PRO A 18 -6.71 17.69 11.23
C PRO A 18 -6.33 16.28 11.69
N GLN A 19 -6.45 16.03 12.99
CA GLN A 19 -6.10 14.74 13.60
C GLN A 19 -6.85 13.56 12.97
N GLU A 20 -8.10 13.80 12.57
CA GLU A 20 -8.96 12.80 11.94
C GLU A 20 -8.51 12.40 10.52
N LEU A 21 -7.69 13.19 9.85
CA LEU A 21 -7.15 12.88 8.52
C LEU A 21 -5.77 12.19 8.57
N ALA A 22 -5.05 12.33 9.68
CA ALA A 22 -3.71 11.77 9.81
C ALA A 22 -3.61 10.25 9.51
N PRO A 23 -4.57 9.40 9.93
CA PRO A 23 -4.54 7.97 9.64
C PRO A 23 -4.64 7.61 8.14
N TYR A 24 -5.08 8.53 7.30
CA TYR A 24 -5.24 8.28 5.86
C TYR A 24 -4.04 8.72 5.02
N LEU A 25 -2.98 9.26 5.67
CA LEU A 25 -1.77 9.67 4.98
C LEU A 25 -0.61 8.76 5.34
N VAL A 26 0.10 8.34 4.31
CA VAL A 26 1.32 7.53 4.44
C VAL A 26 2.42 8.12 3.56
N GLU A 27 3.66 7.94 3.93
CA GLU A 27 4.80 8.29 3.07
C GLU A 27 4.69 7.55 1.74
N LYS A 28 4.99 8.23 0.63
CA LYS A 28 4.77 7.77 -0.76
C LYS A 28 3.31 7.60 -1.19
N GLY A 29 2.34 7.84 -0.30
CA GLY A 29 0.93 7.85 -0.65
C GLY A 29 0.51 9.09 -1.45
N SER A 30 -0.72 9.08 -1.95
CA SER A 30 -1.32 10.17 -2.72
C SER A 30 -2.16 11.09 -1.84
N ILE A 31 -2.12 12.38 -2.13
CA ILE A 31 -3.01 13.39 -1.57
C ILE A 31 -3.33 14.44 -2.63
N ALA A 32 -4.57 14.94 -2.65
CA ALA A 32 -4.87 16.14 -3.43
C ALA A 32 -4.86 17.37 -2.52
N VAL A 33 -4.10 18.39 -2.91
CA VAL A 33 -4.00 19.68 -2.23
C VAL A 33 -4.56 20.76 -3.17
N SER A 34 -5.67 21.38 -2.78
CA SER A 34 -6.40 22.33 -3.61
C SER A 34 -6.66 21.83 -5.04
N GLY A 35 -6.99 20.53 -5.17
CA GLY A 35 -7.27 19.86 -6.44
C GLY A 35 -6.05 19.37 -7.22
N VAL A 36 -4.83 19.58 -6.72
CA VAL A 36 -3.59 19.10 -7.33
C VAL A 36 -3.19 17.78 -6.67
N SER A 37 -3.10 16.71 -7.45
CA SER A 37 -2.66 15.38 -6.97
C SER A 37 -1.15 15.35 -6.78
N LEU A 38 -0.71 14.97 -5.57
CA LEU A 38 0.69 15.02 -5.15
C LEU A 38 1.08 13.74 -4.42
N THR A 39 2.38 13.47 -4.40
CA THR A 39 2.95 12.39 -3.60
C THR A 39 3.43 12.94 -2.25
N VAL A 40 3.01 12.30 -1.17
CA VAL A 40 3.49 12.60 0.19
C VAL A 40 4.95 12.18 0.32
N THR A 41 5.82 13.10 0.71
CA THR A 41 7.26 12.83 0.88
C THR A 41 7.62 12.51 2.32
N ALA A 42 6.87 13.02 3.29
CA ALA A 42 7.03 12.71 4.71
C ALA A 42 5.71 12.97 5.46
N VAL A 43 5.53 12.29 6.57
CA VAL A 43 4.42 12.48 7.52
C VAL A 43 4.94 12.56 8.93
N SER A 44 4.21 13.25 9.82
CA SER A 44 4.48 13.26 11.25
C SER A 44 4.34 11.86 11.87
N ALA A 45 5.00 11.62 12.99
CA ALA A 45 4.80 10.40 13.76
C ALA A 45 3.33 10.27 14.24
N SER A 46 2.83 9.04 14.31
CA SER A 46 1.42 8.76 14.66
C SER A 46 0.97 9.30 16.01
N ALA A 47 1.92 9.50 16.96
CA ALA A 47 1.65 10.01 18.29
C ALA A 47 1.78 11.54 18.42
N GLU A 48 2.04 12.25 17.32
CA GLU A 48 2.22 13.69 17.33
C GLU A 48 0.89 14.42 17.50
N SER A 49 0.83 15.35 18.45
CA SER A 49 -0.40 16.10 18.78
C SER A 49 -0.80 17.12 17.69
N ALA A 50 0.12 17.50 16.84
CA ALA A 50 -0.07 18.40 15.73
C ALA A 50 0.41 17.74 14.43
N PRO A 51 -0.40 16.85 13.82
CA PRO A 51 0.04 16.10 12.67
C PRO A 51 0.25 16.99 11.45
N TRP A 52 1.20 16.57 10.61
CA TRP A 52 1.59 17.27 9.40
C TRP A 52 2.04 16.28 8.32
N PHE A 53 2.08 16.76 7.08
CA PHE A 53 2.72 16.07 5.96
C PHE A 53 3.51 17.03 5.09
N GLU A 54 4.40 16.50 4.28
CA GLU A 54 5.18 17.24 3.29
C GLU A 54 4.95 16.71 1.88
N VAL A 55 5.09 17.62 0.93
CA VAL A 55 5.13 17.32 -0.50
C VAL A 55 6.30 18.06 -1.15
N GLY A 56 6.93 17.42 -2.16
CA GLY A 56 7.94 18.05 -3.00
C GLY A 56 7.32 18.55 -4.30
N LEU A 57 7.50 19.82 -4.63
CA LEU A 57 6.96 20.46 -5.83
C LEU A 57 8.07 20.89 -6.76
N ILE A 58 7.99 20.45 -8.02
CA ILE A 58 8.90 20.91 -9.08
C ILE A 58 8.44 22.26 -9.63
N PRO A 59 9.34 23.04 -10.27
CA PRO A 59 8.99 24.37 -10.80
C PRO A 59 7.79 24.37 -11.73
N GLU A 60 7.61 23.34 -12.53
CA GLU A 60 6.47 23.22 -13.43
C GLU A 60 5.14 23.18 -12.65
N THR A 61 5.06 22.39 -11.56
CA THR A 61 3.88 22.33 -10.71
C THR A 61 3.58 23.67 -10.05
N LEU A 62 4.63 24.37 -9.60
CA LEU A 62 4.46 25.71 -8.99
C LEU A 62 3.96 26.74 -9.98
N SER A 63 4.45 26.70 -11.23
CA SER A 63 4.04 27.65 -12.27
C SER A 63 2.65 27.36 -12.85
N ALA A 64 2.28 26.07 -12.95
CA ALA A 64 1.03 25.62 -13.59
C ALA A 64 -0.17 25.55 -12.63
N THR A 65 0.04 25.68 -11.32
CA THR A 65 -1.01 25.52 -10.30
C THR A 65 -1.03 26.69 -9.32
N ASN A 66 -2.11 26.77 -8.52
CA ASN A 66 -2.24 27.75 -7.44
C ASN A 66 -1.25 27.50 -6.27
N LEU A 67 -0.55 26.37 -6.26
CA LEU A 67 0.38 26.03 -5.18
C LEU A 67 1.62 26.94 -5.17
N GLY A 68 1.99 27.50 -6.32
CA GLY A 68 3.12 28.46 -6.41
C GLY A 68 2.83 29.82 -5.79
N GLN A 69 1.59 30.10 -5.41
CA GLN A 69 1.19 31.34 -4.74
C GLN A 69 1.03 31.20 -3.23
N LEU A 70 1.20 29.98 -2.72
CA LEU A 70 1.02 29.72 -1.30
C LEU A 70 2.12 30.38 -0.46
N THR A 71 1.69 30.89 0.69
CA THR A 71 2.55 31.44 1.73
C THR A 71 2.31 30.73 3.06
N VAL A 72 3.28 30.83 3.98
CA VAL A 72 3.11 30.28 5.34
C VAL A 72 1.92 30.97 6.02
N GLY A 73 1.02 30.16 6.54
CA GLY A 73 -0.25 30.59 7.14
C GLY A 73 -1.47 30.37 6.25
N ASP A 74 -1.28 30.15 4.95
CA ASP A 74 -2.41 29.87 4.05
C ASP A 74 -3.09 28.55 4.37
N THR A 75 -4.39 28.51 4.10
CA THR A 75 -5.23 27.31 4.19
C THR A 75 -5.48 26.71 2.82
N VAL A 76 -5.56 25.37 2.76
CA VAL A 76 -5.79 24.61 1.52
C VAL A 76 -6.88 23.57 1.74
N ASN A 77 -7.56 23.18 0.66
CA ASN A 77 -8.44 22.02 0.66
C ASN A 77 -7.60 20.74 0.53
N LEU A 78 -7.98 19.69 1.26
CA LEU A 78 -7.29 18.41 1.25
C LEU A 78 -8.26 17.30 0.91
N GLU A 79 -7.83 16.40 0.02
CA GLU A 79 -8.52 15.14 -0.27
C GLU A 79 -7.54 13.98 -0.08
N THR A 80 -7.80 13.14 0.90
CA THR A 80 -7.02 11.92 1.13
C THR A 80 -7.42 10.85 0.13
N ASP A 81 -6.52 9.90 -0.13
CA ASP A 81 -6.79 8.78 -1.02
C ASP A 81 -8.06 8.02 -0.61
N ALA A 82 -8.95 7.82 -1.56
CA ALA A 82 -10.21 7.11 -1.33
C ALA A 82 -9.97 5.66 -0.87
N LEU A 83 -8.91 5.00 -1.33
CA LEU A 83 -8.57 3.64 -0.92
C LEU A 83 -8.27 3.57 0.59
N ALA A 84 -7.56 4.54 1.14
CA ALA A 84 -7.30 4.60 2.59
C ALA A 84 -8.61 4.69 3.39
N LYS A 85 -9.59 5.47 2.90
CA LYS A 85 -10.93 5.56 3.52
C LYS A 85 -11.72 4.26 3.39
N TYR A 86 -11.63 3.57 2.25
CA TYR A 86 -12.28 2.27 2.07
C TYR A 86 -11.69 1.22 3.00
N VAL A 87 -10.38 1.18 3.16
CA VAL A 87 -9.71 0.27 4.11
C VAL A 87 -10.17 0.55 5.54
N ALA A 88 -10.14 1.81 5.97
CA ALA A 88 -10.63 2.19 7.29
C ALA A 88 -12.10 1.78 7.50
N ARG A 89 -12.97 2.04 6.51
CA ARG A 89 -14.39 1.67 6.59
C ARG A 89 -14.61 0.17 6.66
N LEU A 90 -13.85 -0.61 5.90
CA LEU A 90 -13.90 -2.07 5.95
C LEU A 90 -13.47 -2.62 7.31
N MET A 91 -12.45 -2.00 7.92
CA MET A 91 -11.99 -2.36 9.28
C MET A 91 -13.08 -2.06 10.32
N GLU A 92 -13.72 -0.89 10.26
CA GLU A 92 -14.84 -0.54 11.13
C GLU A 92 -16.02 -1.53 11.02
N MET A 93 -16.37 -1.91 9.78
CA MET A 93 -17.52 -2.80 9.52
C MET A 93 -17.25 -4.26 9.91
N ARG A 94 -16.01 -4.68 9.99
CA ARG A 94 -15.67 -6.07 10.32
C ARG A 94 -15.80 -6.38 11.79
N ASN A 95 -16.04 -5.41 12.69
CA ASN A 95 -15.98 -5.61 14.16
C ASN A 95 -14.76 -6.48 14.55
N VAL A 96 -13.64 -6.29 13.84
CA VAL A 96 -12.41 -6.95 14.24
C VAL A 96 -11.94 -6.16 15.44
N ASP A 97 -12.27 -6.68 16.62
CA ASP A 97 -11.56 -6.36 17.85
C ASP A 97 -10.08 -6.67 17.59
N PHE A 98 -9.32 -5.68 17.12
CA PHE A 98 -7.87 -5.65 17.27
C PHE A 98 -7.52 -5.31 18.74
N HIS A 99 -8.26 -5.90 19.69
CA HIS A 99 -7.74 -6.10 21.00
C HIS A 99 -6.64 -7.15 20.86
N GLU A 100 -5.41 -6.65 20.90
CA GLU A 100 -4.22 -7.44 21.20
C GLU A 100 -4.33 -8.89 20.66
N THR A 101 -4.34 -9.03 19.36
CA THR A 101 -3.63 -10.18 18.86
C THR A 101 -2.18 -9.88 19.24
N SER A 102 -1.79 -10.28 20.48
CA SER A 102 -0.41 -10.66 20.68
C SER A 102 -0.03 -11.34 19.38
N VAL A 103 0.98 -10.84 18.70
CA VAL A 103 1.64 -11.58 17.66
C VAL A 103 2.13 -12.83 18.39
N VAL A 104 1.26 -13.82 18.51
CA VAL A 104 1.68 -15.18 18.68
C VAL A 104 2.50 -15.34 17.42
N ALA A 105 3.81 -15.48 17.60
CA ALA A 105 4.67 -15.92 16.53
C ALA A 105 3.96 -17.15 15.98
N GLN A 106 3.21 -16.97 14.89
CA GLN A 106 2.52 -18.08 14.26
C GLN A 106 3.67 -18.88 13.72
N GLU A 107 3.95 -20.02 14.37
CA GLU A 107 4.90 -20.98 13.81
C GLU A 107 4.39 -21.25 12.41
N LEU A 108 5.27 -21.04 11.43
CA LEU A 108 4.96 -21.40 10.05
C LEU A 108 4.64 -22.89 10.03
N ASP A 109 3.64 -23.27 9.25
CA ASP A 109 3.33 -24.66 9.00
C ASP A 109 4.56 -25.39 8.47
N SER A 110 4.69 -26.65 8.76
CA SER A 110 5.83 -27.42 8.28
C SER A 110 5.81 -27.56 6.75
N ILE A 111 6.99 -27.68 6.15
CA ILE A 111 7.13 -27.95 4.71
C ILE A 111 6.33 -29.19 4.31
N GLN A 112 6.25 -30.19 5.19
CA GLN A 112 5.52 -31.44 4.93
C GLN A 112 4.01 -31.19 4.81
N GLU A 113 3.44 -30.36 5.68
CA GLU A 113 2.02 -29.95 5.63
C GLU A 113 1.73 -29.13 4.38
N ALA A 114 2.64 -28.25 3.97
CA ALA A 114 2.52 -27.49 2.74
C ALA A 114 2.51 -28.39 1.50
N ILE A 115 3.41 -29.38 1.42
CA ILE A 115 3.46 -30.38 0.33
C ILE A 115 2.15 -31.20 0.29
N GLU A 116 1.66 -31.64 1.44
CA GLU A 116 0.40 -32.38 1.53
C GLU A 116 -0.78 -31.53 1.08
N ALA A 117 -0.83 -30.25 1.49
CA ALA A 117 -1.86 -29.31 1.06
C ALA A 117 -1.88 -29.15 -0.47
N ILE A 118 -0.73 -28.91 -1.09
CA ILE A 118 -0.61 -28.77 -2.55
C ILE A 118 -1.02 -30.06 -3.27
N SER A 119 -0.64 -31.22 -2.72
CA SER A 119 -0.94 -32.53 -3.33
C SER A 119 -2.43 -32.85 -3.40
N VAL A 120 -3.24 -32.25 -2.55
CA VAL A 120 -4.71 -32.41 -2.53
C VAL A 120 -5.45 -31.20 -3.13
N GLY A 121 -4.75 -30.32 -3.85
CA GLY A 121 -5.32 -29.19 -4.57
C GLY A 121 -5.59 -27.95 -3.73
N ARG A 122 -5.05 -27.86 -2.52
CA ARG A 122 -5.13 -26.64 -1.71
C ARG A 122 -4.01 -25.66 -2.08
N ALA A 123 -4.29 -24.38 -1.97
CA ALA A 123 -3.29 -23.33 -2.06
C ALA A 123 -2.58 -23.14 -0.71
N VAL A 124 -1.32 -22.77 -0.75
CA VAL A 124 -0.50 -22.38 0.40
C VAL A 124 0.04 -20.97 0.19
N VAL A 125 0.33 -20.26 1.28
CA VAL A 125 1.05 -18.98 1.22
C VAL A 125 2.50 -19.26 1.60
N VAL A 126 3.41 -18.92 0.71
CA VAL A 126 4.86 -19.02 0.95
C VAL A 126 5.37 -17.61 1.18
N VAL A 127 6.02 -17.37 2.30
CA VAL A 127 6.60 -16.07 2.64
C VAL A 127 8.11 -16.12 2.48
N ASP A 128 8.70 -15.01 2.09
CA ASP A 128 10.15 -14.85 2.04
C ASP A 128 10.69 -14.23 3.35
N ASP A 129 12.00 -13.99 3.38
CA ASP A 129 12.68 -13.44 4.55
C ASP A 129 12.26 -11.97 4.78
N GLU A 130 12.02 -11.61 6.06
CA GLU A 130 11.64 -10.24 6.48
C GLU A 130 12.63 -9.16 6.00
N ASN A 131 13.90 -9.53 5.79
CA ASN A 131 14.94 -8.62 5.31
C ASN A 131 15.09 -8.59 3.79
N ARG A 132 14.29 -9.40 3.04
CA ARG A 132 14.29 -9.42 1.57
C ARG A 132 13.13 -8.55 1.05
N GLU A 133 12.03 -9.13 0.64
CA GLU A 133 10.86 -8.41 0.12
C GLU A 133 9.72 -8.39 1.15
N ASN A 134 9.75 -9.32 2.11
CA ASN A 134 8.72 -9.52 3.13
C ASN A 134 7.32 -9.63 2.49
N GLU A 135 7.24 -10.41 1.43
CA GLU A 135 6.02 -10.66 0.65
C GLU A 135 5.58 -12.10 0.79
N GLY A 136 4.32 -12.36 0.47
CA GLY A 136 3.73 -13.69 0.48
C GLY A 136 3.15 -14.05 -0.87
N ASP A 137 3.57 -15.20 -1.42
CA ASP A 137 3.06 -15.74 -2.67
C ASP A 137 2.03 -16.85 -2.44
N ILE A 138 0.91 -16.80 -3.16
CA ILE A 138 -0.04 -17.92 -3.20
C ILE A 138 0.46 -18.94 -4.21
N ILE A 139 0.73 -20.15 -3.74
CA ILE A 139 1.24 -21.26 -4.56
C ILE A 139 0.27 -22.45 -4.51
N PHE A 140 -0.02 -23.02 -5.67
CA PHE A 140 -0.81 -24.23 -5.84
C PHE A 140 -0.40 -24.99 -7.10
N ALA A 141 -0.72 -26.28 -7.18
CA ALA A 141 -0.41 -27.08 -8.36
C ALA A 141 -1.30 -26.70 -9.55
N ALA A 142 -0.69 -26.48 -10.72
CA ALA A 142 -1.40 -26.04 -11.92
C ALA A 142 -2.50 -27.02 -12.38
N GLU A 143 -2.37 -28.32 -12.09
CA GLU A 143 -3.40 -29.34 -12.39
C GLU A 143 -4.70 -29.15 -11.60
N TYR A 144 -4.64 -28.39 -10.48
CA TYR A 144 -5.79 -28.04 -9.64
C TYR A 144 -6.25 -26.59 -9.83
N ALA A 145 -5.78 -25.90 -10.85
CA ALA A 145 -6.18 -24.53 -11.17
C ALA A 145 -7.63 -24.48 -11.70
N THR A 146 -8.59 -24.43 -10.79
CA THR A 146 -10.01 -24.27 -11.11
C THR A 146 -10.37 -22.81 -11.36
N GLU A 147 -11.50 -22.57 -12.04
CA GLU A 147 -12.01 -21.19 -12.23
C GLU A 147 -12.22 -20.46 -10.88
N GLU A 148 -12.66 -21.17 -9.86
CA GLU A 148 -12.89 -20.62 -8.53
C GLU A 148 -11.57 -20.19 -7.86
N LEU A 149 -10.55 -21.07 -7.89
CA LEU A 149 -9.23 -20.77 -7.33
C LEU A 149 -8.52 -19.64 -8.08
N MET A 150 -8.60 -19.64 -9.42
CA MET A 150 -8.09 -18.55 -10.24
C MET A 150 -8.81 -17.24 -9.98
N GLY A 151 -10.14 -17.28 -9.86
CA GLY A 151 -10.96 -16.12 -9.50
C GLY A 151 -10.63 -15.57 -8.11
N PHE A 152 -10.38 -16.43 -7.15
CA PHE A 152 -9.90 -16.05 -5.81
C PHE A 152 -8.54 -15.36 -5.90
N THR A 153 -7.57 -15.96 -6.58
CA THR A 153 -6.22 -15.41 -6.75
C THR A 153 -6.27 -14.02 -7.38
N ILE A 154 -6.98 -13.85 -8.49
CA ILE A 154 -7.10 -12.54 -9.18
C ILE A 154 -7.78 -11.49 -8.30
N ARG A 155 -8.77 -11.87 -7.50
CA ARG A 155 -9.54 -10.94 -6.69
C ARG A 155 -8.81 -10.46 -5.45
N TYR A 156 -8.00 -11.32 -4.83
CA TYR A 156 -7.45 -11.07 -3.49
C TYR A 156 -5.95 -10.90 -3.45
N THR A 157 -5.26 -10.97 -4.59
CA THR A 157 -3.83 -10.66 -4.70
C THR A 157 -3.57 -9.57 -5.72
N SER A 158 -2.38 -8.99 -5.69
CA SER A 158 -1.95 -7.91 -6.58
C SER A 158 -0.81 -8.31 -7.52
N GLY A 159 -0.35 -9.56 -7.45
CA GLY A 159 0.81 -10.04 -8.17
C GLY A 159 0.54 -10.46 -9.62
N VAL A 160 1.59 -10.96 -10.26
CA VAL A 160 1.55 -11.56 -11.59
C VAL A 160 1.39 -13.08 -11.45
N ILE A 161 0.46 -13.65 -12.22
CA ILE A 161 0.30 -15.12 -12.24
C ILE A 161 1.42 -15.73 -13.07
N CYS A 162 2.24 -16.55 -12.42
CA CYS A 162 3.34 -17.28 -13.03
C CYS A 162 3.03 -18.78 -13.07
N ALA A 163 3.30 -19.42 -14.19
CA ALA A 163 3.17 -20.87 -14.36
C ALA A 163 4.53 -21.48 -14.78
N PRO A 164 5.44 -21.74 -13.82
CA PRO A 164 6.73 -22.36 -14.14
C PRO A 164 6.52 -23.75 -14.71
N MET A 165 7.20 -24.04 -15.83
CA MET A 165 7.11 -25.33 -16.51
C MET A 165 8.41 -25.70 -17.22
N SER A 166 8.57 -26.95 -17.61
CA SER A 166 9.74 -27.39 -18.38
C SER A 166 9.70 -26.81 -19.80
N HIS A 167 10.88 -26.69 -20.43
CA HIS A 167 10.99 -26.25 -21.84
C HIS A 167 10.15 -27.12 -22.79
N GLU A 168 10.23 -28.45 -22.60
CA GLU A 168 9.46 -29.41 -23.40
C GLU A 168 7.94 -29.17 -23.28
N ARG A 169 7.47 -28.82 -22.08
CA ARG A 169 6.05 -28.53 -21.85
C ARG A 169 5.66 -27.20 -22.50
N ALA A 170 6.47 -26.17 -22.38
CA ALA A 170 6.22 -24.88 -23.02
C ALA A 170 6.16 -25.02 -24.55
N ASP A 171 7.09 -25.76 -25.16
CA ASP A 171 7.13 -26.02 -26.60
C ASP A 171 5.90 -26.80 -27.10
N SER A 172 5.32 -27.66 -26.26
CA SER A 172 4.11 -28.42 -26.61
C SER A 172 2.82 -27.60 -26.60
N MET A 173 2.86 -26.38 -26.09
CA MET A 173 1.70 -25.46 -25.96
C MET A 173 1.63 -24.40 -27.06
N ASN A 174 2.61 -24.36 -27.97
CA ASN A 174 2.66 -23.46 -29.16
C ASN A 174 1.99 -24.05 -30.40
#